data_11812aa70a828b7779f4c974479953c0
#
_entry.id   11812aa70a828b7779f4c974479953c0
#
_cell.length_a   1.000
_cell.length_b   1.000
_cell.length_c   1.000
_cell.angle_alpha   90.00
_cell.angle_beta   90.00
_cell.angle_gamma   90.00
#
_symmetry.space_group_name_H-M   'P 1'
#
loop_
_entity.id
_entity.type
_entity.pdbx_description
1 polymer ?
#
loop_
_entity_poly.entity_id
_entity_poly.type
_entity_poly.pdbx_seq_one_letter_code
_entity_poly.pdbx_strand_id
1 'polypeptide(L)'
;MNDKTMTKLKKGDVAPFFQGLNEKGEKISLSDFKGSKLILFFYPADNTPSCTAEACSLRDHFSELKTQGFQLLGVSPDTSRKHSNFIKKYTFPFSLLADTELETIKAYDVWGRKKFMGREFDGVWRTTFVIDEKGKIENVITKVKTKDHAQQILESME
;
A
#
# COMPACT_ATOMS: atom_id res chain seq x y z
N MET A 1 14.75 -22.25 11.09
CA MET A 1 14.22 -22.00 9.77
C MET A 1 13.12 -20.94 9.84
N ASN A 2 13.26 -19.91 9.04
CA ASN A 2 12.32 -18.80 9.09
C ASN A 2 11.22 -18.95 8.05
N ASP A 3 10.01 -19.26 8.53
CA ASP A 3 8.83 -19.21 7.68
C ASP A 3 8.19 -17.82 7.74
N LYS A 4 9.05 -16.80 7.58
CA LYS A 4 8.60 -15.42 7.64
C LYS A 4 7.69 -15.12 6.45
N THR A 5 6.45 -14.76 6.75
CA THR A 5 5.43 -14.44 5.74
C THR A 5 4.79 -13.08 5.96
N MET A 6 5.29 -12.30 6.91
CA MET A 6 4.76 -10.98 7.20
C MET A 6 5.85 -10.04 7.71
N THR A 7 5.58 -8.76 7.59
CA THR A 7 6.48 -7.71 8.06
C THR A 7 6.74 -7.81 9.57
N LYS A 8 7.95 -7.40 9.98
CA LYS A 8 8.29 -7.28 11.40
C LYS A 8 7.77 -5.98 12.02
N LEU A 9 7.34 -5.02 11.19
CA LEU A 9 6.83 -3.75 11.67
C LEU A 9 5.48 -3.94 12.36
N LYS A 10 5.24 -3.16 13.41
CA LYS A 10 4.03 -3.27 14.22
C LYS A 10 3.57 -1.91 14.70
N LYS A 11 2.38 -1.89 15.25
CA LYS A 11 1.79 -0.69 15.87
C LYS A 11 2.78 -0.08 16.87
N GLY A 12 2.99 1.22 16.76
CA GLY A 12 3.89 1.98 17.63
C GLY A 12 5.27 2.21 17.03
N ASP A 13 5.65 1.44 16.01
CA ASP A 13 6.93 1.66 15.34
C ASP A 13 6.91 2.95 14.52
N VAL A 14 8.07 3.57 14.39
CA VAL A 14 8.21 4.71 13.48
C VAL A 14 8.15 4.17 12.05
N ALA A 15 7.28 4.78 11.23
CA ALA A 15 7.17 4.39 9.82
C ALA A 15 8.48 4.70 9.10
N PRO A 16 9.07 3.72 8.38
CA PRO A 16 10.28 3.99 7.60
C PRO A 16 10.07 5.11 6.59
N PHE A 17 11.05 5.99 6.47
CA PHE A 17 11.02 7.03 5.45
C PHE A 17 11.04 6.38 4.07
N PHE A 18 10.30 6.96 3.13
CA PHE A 18 10.34 6.53 1.74
C PHE A 18 10.30 7.73 0.80
N GLN A 19 10.80 7.53 -0.39
CA GLN A 19 10.66 8.48 -1.50
C GLN A 19 10.80 7.76 -2.82
N GLY A 20 10.20 8.29 -3.85
CA GLY A 20 10.24 7.73 -5.19
C GLY A 20 9.40 8.55 -6.14
N LEU A 21 9.08 7.97 -7.29
CA LEU A 21 8.27 8.63 -8.31
C LEU A 21 6.83 8.13 -8.27
N ASN A 22 5.89 9.05 -8.46
CA ASN A 22 4.48 8.69 -8.56
C ASN A 22 4.13 8.36 -10.03
N GLU A 23 2.84 8.19 -10.30
CA GLU A 23 2.33 7.85 -11.65
C GLU A 23 2.62 8.92 -12.70
N LYS A 24 2.91 10.14 -12.28
CA LYS A 24 3.24 11.26 -13.18
C LYS A 24 4.74 11.46 -13.35
N GLY A 25 5.56 10.59 -12.73
CA GLY A 25 7.00 10.75 -12.71
C GLY A 25 7.48 11.86 -11.80
N GLU A 26 6.63 12.33 -10.89
CA GLU A 26 6.97 13.37 -9.92
C GLU A 26 7.41 12.74 -8.61
N LYS A 27 8.32 13.40 -7.91
CA LYS A 27 8.83 12.91 -6.63
C LYS A 27 7.76 12.97 -5.56
N ILE A 28 7.60 11.87 -4.81
CA ILE A 28 6.70 11.77 -3.68
C ILE A 28 7.43 11.08 -2.53
N SER A 29 7.17 11.53 -1.30
CA SER A 29 7.81 10.97 -0.12
C SER A 29 6.87 10.95 1.08
N LEU A 30 7.27 10.23 2.12
CA LEU A 30 6.50 10.18 3.37
C LEU A 30 6.25 11.58 3.94
N SER A 31 7.20 12.48 3.81
CA SER A 31 7.06 13.84 4.35
C SER A 31 5.92 14.63 3.71
N ASP A 32 5.50 14.27 2.51
CA ASP A 32 4.36 14.92 1.84
C ASP A 32 3.03 14.65 2.54
N PHE A 33 2.98 13.64 3.39
CA PHE A 33 1.77 13.23 4.11
C PHE A 33 1.80 13.65 5.58
N LYS A 34 2.85 14.33 6.01
CA LYS A 34 2.98 14.77 7.39
C LYS A 34 1.80 15.66 7.80
N GLY A 35 1.22 15.40 8.97
CA GLY A 35 0.04 16.09 9.44
C GLY A 35 -1.27 15.46 9.04
N SER A 36 -1.23 14.42 8.22
CA SER A 36 -2.40 13.63 7.83
C SER A 36 -2.17 12.16 8.16
N LYS A 37 -3.25 11.42 8.33
CA LYS A 37 -3.16 9.96 8.44
C LYS A 37 -2.97 9.39 7.04
N LEU A 38 -2.10 8.40 6.89
CA LEU A 38 -1.79 7.79 5.59
C LEU A 38 -2.15 6.32 5.61
N ILE A 39 -2.94 5.90 4.62
CA ILE A 39 -3.15 4.49 4.31
C ILE A 39 -2.13 4.16 3.21
N LEU A 40 -1.10 3.41 3.59
CA LEU A 40 -0.03 2.99 2.68
C LEU A 40 -0.22 1.51 2.38
N PHE A 41 -0.68 1.19 1.17
CA PHE A 41 -0.98 -0.20 0.83
C PHE A 41 -0.03 -0.75 -0.22
N PHE A 42 0.58 -1.87 0.11
CA PHE A 42 1.52 -2.59 -0.75
C PHE A 42 0.80 -3.72 -1.46
N TYR A 43 0.99 -3.82 -2.77
CA TYR A 43 0.35 -4.86 -3.58
C TYR A 43 1.31 -5.35 -4.68
N PRO A 44 1.12 -6.59 -5.17
CA PRO A 44 2.09 -7.20 -6.08
C PRO A 44 2.19 -6.59 -7.48
N ALA A 45 1.06 -6.23 -8.10
CA ALA A 45 1.10 -5.78 -9.48
C ALA A 45 -0.18 -5.06 -9.90
N ASP A 46 -0.01 -4.02 -10.73
CA ASP A 46 -1.14 -3.28 -11.31
C ASP A 46 -2.00 -4.20 -12.19
N ASN A 47 -3.29 -3.91 -12.17
CA ASN A 47 -4.28 -4.50 -13.08
C ASN A 47 -4.42 -6.03 -12.99
N THR A 48 -4.03 -6.61 -11.85
CA THR A 48 -4.36 -8.01 -11.53
C THR A 48 -5.70 -8.04 -10.79
N PRO A 49 -6.45 -9.16 -10.83
CA PRO A 49 -7.81 -9.18 -10.24
C PRO A 49 -7.89 -8.77 -8.78
N SER A 50 -7.05 -9.32 -7.93
CA SER A 50 -7.08 -8.99 -6.50
C SER A 50 -6.60 -7.58 -6.20
N CYS A 51 -5.56 -7.12 -6.89
CA CYS A 51 -5.05 -5.76 -6.72
C CYS A 51 -6.06 -4.73 -7.21
N THR A 52 -6.74 -5.02 -8.31
CA THR A 52 -7.80 -4.17 -8.83
C THR A 52 -8.97 -4.11 -7.85
N ALA A 53 -9.39 -5.24 -7.29
CA ALA A 53 -10.48 -5.28 -6.31
C ALA A 53 -10.15 -4.43 -5.08
N GLU A 54 -8.92 -4.55 -4.56
CA GLU A 54 -8.47 -3.78 -3.41
C GLU A 54 -8.48 -2.28 -3.69
N ALA A 55 -7.89 -1.86 -4.81
CA ALA A 55 -7.83 -0.45 -5.18
C ALA A 55 -9.20 0.13 -5.48
N CYS A 56 -10.09 -0.65 -6.10
CA CYS A 56 -11.47 -0.21 -6.37
C CYS A 56 -12.27 -0.07 -5.08
N SER A 57 -12.06 -0.94 -4.09
CA SER A 57 -12.69 -0.78 -2.78
C SER A 57 -12.29 0.55 -2.14
N LEU A 58 -11.00 0.88 -2.18
CA LEU A 58 -10.50 2.14 -1.65
C LEU A 58 -11.03 3.34 -2.43
N ARG A 59 -11.09 3.23 -3.76
CA ARG A 59 -11.67 4.27 -4.61
C ARG A 59 -13.12 4.55 -4.25
N ASP A 60 -13.92 3.50 -4.11
CA ASP A 60 -15.35 3.61 -3.87
C ASP A 60 -15.67 4.25 -2.50
N HIS A 61 -14.74 4.16 -1.56
CA HIS A 61 -14.88 4.73 -0.21
C HIS A 61 -13.94 5.91 0.03
N PHE A 62 -13.36 6.45 -1.03
CA PHE A 62 -12.33 7.51 -0.90
C PHE A 62 -12.87 8.73 -0.17
N SER A 63 -14.06 9.19 -0.52
CA SER A 63 -14.68 10.36 0.11
C SER A 63 -14.81 10.17 1.62
N GLU A 64 -15.29 9.00 2.04
CA GLU A 64 -15.45 8.66 3.45
C GLU A 64 -14.12 8.63 4.18
N LEU A 65 -13.13 7.98 3.58
CA LEU A 65 -11.78 7.90 4.15
C LEU A 65 -11.15 9.29 4.27
N LYS A 66 -11.31 10.12 3.25
CA LYS A 66 -10.77 11.48 3.25
C LYS A 66 -11.44 12.34 4.34
N THR A 67 -12.75 12.20 4.51
CA THR A 67 -13.50 12.90 5.55
C THR A 67 -12.95 12.56 6.95
N GLN A 68 -12.47 11.34 7.13
CA GLN A 68 -11.89 10.91 8.41
C GLN A 68 -10.41 11.25 8.55
N GLY A 69 -9.85 12.03 7.62
CA GLY A 69 -8.49 12.52 7.71
C GLY A 69 -7.43 11.65 7.05
N PHE A 70 -7.84 10.64 6.27
CA PHE A 70 -6.91 9.74 5.60
C PHE A 70 -6.51 10.25 4.23
N GLN A 71 -5.23 10.08 3.90
CA GLN A 71 -4.73 10.11 2.54
C GLN A 71 -4.31 8.69 2.16
N LEU A 72 -4.25 8.40 0.88
CA LEU A 72 -3.95 7.06 0.38
C LEU A 72 -2.76 7.09 -0.56
N LEU A 73 -1.91 6.07 -0.47
CA LEU A 73 -0.81 5.86 -1.41
C LEU A 73 -0.64 4.35 -1.60
N GLY A 74 -0.73 3.89 -2.85
CA GLY A 74 -0.45 2.50 -3.18
C GLY A 74 1.01 2.36 -3.62
N VAL A 75 1.60 1.21 -3.34
CA VAL A 75 3.00 0.92 -3.69
C VAL A 75 3.08 -0.45 -4.34
N SER A 76 3.71 -0.51 -5.50
CA SER A 76 4.05 -1.78 -6.15
C SER A 76 5.36 -1.60 -6.94
N PRO A 77 5.98 -2.69 -7.41
CA PRO A 77 7.20 -2.57 -8.22
C PRO A 77 6.96 -2.14 -9.66
N ASP A 78 5.73 -1.83 -10.02
CA ASP A 78 5.41 -1.38 -11.37
C ASP A 78 5.96 0.02 -11.67
N THR A 79 6.12 0.31 -12.98
CA THR A 79 6.62 1.60 -13.43
C THR A 79 5.57 2.70 -13.30
N SER A 80 6.02 3.96 -13.35
CA SER A 80 5.11 5.12 -13.37
C SER A 80 4.11 5.03 -14.52
N ARG A 81 4.55 4.55 -15.68
CA ARG A 81 3.67 4.38 -16.83
C ARG A 81 2.55 3.37 -16.58
N LYS A 82 2.88 2.22 -15.99
CA LYS A 82 1.87 1.22 -15.62
C LYS A 82 0.89 1.77 -14.60
N HIS A 83 1.40 2.48 -13.60
CA HIS A 83 0.58 3.14 -12.60
C HIS A 83 -0.37 4.16 -13.23
N SER A 84 0.12 4.97 -14.17
CA SER A 84 -0.70 5.94 -14.89
C SER A 84 -1.85 5.25 -15.63
N ASN A 85 -1.54 4.16 -16.33
CA ASN A 85 -2.55 3.38 -17.05
C ASN A 85 -3.58 2.77 -16.11
N PHE A 86 -3.15 2.25 -14.98
CA PHE A 86 -4.02 1.65 -13.98
C PHE A 86 -4.98 2.68 -13.40
N ILE A 87 -4.46 3.85 -13.02
CA ILE A 87 -5.27 4.96 -12.49
C ILE A 87 -6.30 5.40 -13.51
N LYS A 88 -5.90 5.57 -14.77
CA LYS A 88 -6.83 6.01 -15.83
C LYS A 88 -7.93 5.00 -16.08
N LYS A 89 -7.58 3.72 -16.09
CA LYS A 89 -8.54 2.65 -16.38
C LYS A 89 -9.67 2.60 -15.36
N TYR A 90 -9.35 2.80 -14.08
CA TYR A 90 -10.32 2.66 -13.00
C TYR A 90 -10.66 3.99 -12.30
N THR A 91 -10.09 5.08 -12.77
CA THR A 91 -10.34 6.44 -12.24
C THR A 91 -10.03 6.52 -10.73
N PHE A 92 -8.83 6.08 -10.35
CA PHE A 92 -8.43 6.15 -8.94
C PHE A 92 -8.12 7.60 -8.54
N PRO A 93 -8.65 8.07 -7.40
CA PRO A 93 -8.43 9.45 -6.93
C PRO A 93 -7.18 9.60 -6.04
N PHE A 94 -6.32 8.60 -5.99
CA PHE A 94 -5.09 8.60 -5.18
C PHE A 94 -3.89 8.24 -6.03
N SER A 95 -2.70 8.56 -5.51
CA SER A 95 -1.44 8.29 -6.22
C SER A 95 -0.91 6.89 -5.94
N LEU A 96 -0.02 6.45 -6.83
CA LEU A 96 0.69 5.19 -6.71
C LEU A 96 2.19 5.46 -6.80
N LEU A 97 2.97 4.81 -5.93
CA LEU A 97 4.43 4.92 -5.91
C LEU A 97 5.04 3.81 -6.76
N ALA A 98 5.89 4.20 -7.70
CA ALA A 98 6.61 3.27 -8.59
C ALA A 98 7.90 2.84 -7.90
N ASP A 99 7.85 1.72 -7.16
CA ASP A 99 9.00 1.22 -6.39
C ASP A 99 9.75 0.15 -7.18
N THR A 100 10.23 0.52 -8.36
CA THR A 100 10.88 -0.43 -9.30
C THR A 100 12.15 -1.06 -8.73
N GLU A 101 12.85 -0.36 -7.83
CA GLU A 101 14.06 -0.86 -7.20
C GLU A 101 13.78 -1.57 -5.86
N LEU A 102 12.53 -1.71 -5.48
CA LEU A 102 12.09 -2.39 -4.27
C LEU A 102 12.57 -1.73 -2.96
N GLU A 103 13.00 -0.47 -3.01
CA GLU A 103 13.56 0.22 -1.84
C GLU A 103 12.52 0.39 -0.72
N THR A 104 11.36 0.92 -1.06
CA THR A 104 10.28 1.13 -0.09
C THR A 104 9.69 -0.20 0.35
N ILE A 105 9.47 -1.11 -0.59
CA ILE A 105 8.94 -2.45 -0.31
C ILE A 105 9.82 -3.17 0.70
N LYS A 106 11.15 -3.11 0.54
CA LYS A 106 12.08 -3.75 1.46
C LYS A 106 12.21 -3.00 2.78
N ALA A 107 12.15 -1.65 2.74
CA ALA A 107 12.19 -0.84 3.96
C ALA A 107 11.01 -1.18 4.88
N TYR A 108 9.84 -1.44 4.31
CA TYR A 108 8.64 -1.83 5.06
C TYR A 108 8.56 -3.34 5.32
N ASP A 109 9.58 -4.08 4.89
CA ASP A 109 9.69 -5.51 5.17
C ASP A 109 8.48 -6.31 4.67
N VAL A 110 8.09 -6.04 3.43
CA VAL A 110 6.94 -6.71 2.78
C VAL A 110 7.35 -7.42 1.49
N TRP A 111 8.60 -7.87 1.43
CA TRP A 111 9.14 -8.63 0.31
C TRP A 111 9.67 -9.97 0.82
N GLY A 112 9.26 -11.04 0.20
CA GLY A 112 9.78 -12.33 0.58
C GLY A 112 9.14 -13.48 -0.17
N ARG A 113 9.33 -14.67 0.35
CA ARG A 113 8.90 -15.91 -0.26
C ARG A 113 7.38 -16.00 -0.31
N LYS A 114 6.85 -16.38 -1.48
CA LYS A 114 5.42 -16.61 -1.71
C LYS A 114 5.25 -17.98 -2.37
N LYS A 115 4.11 -18.59 -2.09
CA LYS A 115 3.68 -19.83 -2.77
C LYS A 115 2.37 -19.56 -3.47
N PHE A 116 2.30 -19.94 -4.75
CA PHE A 116 1.06 -19.81 -5.51
C PHE A 116 1.02 -20.91 -6.57
N MET A 117 -0.02 -21.74 -6.50
CA MET A 117 -0.26 -22.85 -7.45
C MET A 117 0.94 -23.78 -7.62
N GLY A 118 1.55 -24.17 -6.49
CA GLY A 118 2.68 -25.09 -6.48
C GLY A 118 4.03 -24.46 -6.82
N ARG A 119 4.06 -23.15 -7.06
CA ARG A 119 5.31 -22.43 -7.38
C ARG A 119 5.73 -21.56 -6.20
N GLU A 120 7.03 -21.50 -5.96
CA GLU A 120 7.62 -20.61 -4.97
C GLU A 120 8.39 -19.51 -5.69
N PHE A 121 8.23 -18.27 -5.23
CA PHE A 121 8.93 -17.12 -5.80
C PHE A 121 9.00 -16.00 -4.76
N ASP A 122 9.85 -15.02 -5.00
CA ASP A 122 9.91 -13.84 -4.15
C ASP A 122 8.97 -12.78 -4.70
N GLY A 123 8.27 -12.12 -3.82
CA GLY A 123 7.33 -11.08 -4.23
C GLY A 123 6.84 -10.25 -3.06
N VAL A 124 5.94 -9.31 -3.37
CA VAL A 124 5.36 -8.42 -2.37
C VAL A 124 4.31 -9.16 -1.55
N TRP A 125 4.44 -9.09 -0.23
CA TRP A 125 3.39 -9.52 0.68
C TRP A 125 2.36 -8.40 0.79
N ARG A 126 1.13 -8.67 0.36
CA ARG A 126 0.05 -7.70 0.40
C ARG A 126 -0.17 -7.24 1.84
N THR A 127 0.13 -5.98 2.12
CA THR A 127 0.11 -5.44 3.48
C THR A 127 -0.32 -3.99 3.42
N THR A 128 -1.11 -3.56 4.39
CA THR A 128 -1.51 -2.16 4.51
C THR A 128 -1.07 -1.62 5.86
N PHE A 129 -0.42 -0.47 5.83
CA PHE A 129 -0.02 0.26 7.03
C PHE A 129 -0.89 1.50 7.17
N VAL A 130 -1.39 1.73 8.36
CA VAL A 130 -2.03 3.00 8.70
C VAL A 130 -1.03 3.79 9.52
N ILE A 131 -0.62 4.94 9.00
CA ILE A 131 0.40 5.79 9.61
C ILE A 131 -0.28 7.05 10.13
N ASP A 132 0.01 7.42 11.38
CA ASP A 132 -0.61 8.60 11.99
C ASP A 132 0.04 9.91 11.53
N GLU A 133 -0.48 11.04 12.00
CA GLU A 133 -0.02 12.37 11.60
C GLU A 133 1.43 12.65 12.00
N LYS A 134 1.96 11.90 12.96
CA LYS A 134 3.33 12.06 13.45
C LYS A 134 4.32 11.08 12.82
N GLY A 135 3.85 10.23 11.90
CA GLY A 135 4.70 9.27 11.22
C GLY A 135 4.90 7.97 11.96
N LYS A 136 4.04 7.65 12.92
CA LYS A 136 4.08 6.35 13.61
C LYS A 136 3.03 5.41 13.03
N ILE A 137 3.36 4.13 13.02
CA ILE A 137 2.42 3.09 12.55
C ILE A 137 1.32 2.92 13.59
N GLU A 138 0.10 3.19 13.16
CA GLU A 138 -1.10 3.05 14.00
C GLU A 138 -1.72 1.68 13.86
N ASN A 139 -1.59 1.04 12.70
CA ASN A 139 -2.09 -0.29 12.46
C ASN A 139 -1.36 -0.96 11.29
N VAL A 140 -1.31 -2.30 11.31
CA VAL A 140 -0.75 -3.11 10.24
C VAL A 140 -1.75 -4.20 9.90
N ILE A 141 -2.17 -4.26 8.63
CA ILE A 141 -3.11 -5.29 8.15
C ILE A 141 -2.35 -6.22 7.21
N THR A 142 -2.14 -7.46 7.64
CA THR A 142 -1.40 -8.47 6.88
C THR A 142 -2.32 -9.45 6.15
N LYS A 143 -3.58 -9.55 6.58
CA LYS A 143 -4.58 -10.41 5.92
C LYS A 143 -5.62 -9.52 5.25
N VAL A 144 -5.24 -8.96 4.12
CA VAL A 144 -6.06 -7.97 3.41
C VAL A 144 -7.27 -8.65 2.74
N LYS A 145 -8.46 -8.10 3.01
CA LYS A 145 -9.69 -8.51 2.35
C LYS A 145 -9.85 -7.63 1.10
N THR A 146 -9.38 -8.11 -0.03
CA THR A 146 -9.27 -7.28 -1.23
C THR A 146 -10.58 -6.67 -1.71
N LYS A 147 -11.69 -7.39 -1.59
CA LYS A 147 -12.99 -6.91 -2.06
C LYS A 147 -13.67 -5.95 -1.09
N ASP A 148 -13.18 -5.86 0.15
CA ASP A 148 -13.81 -5.07 1.21
C ASP A 148 -12.77 -4.36 2.06
N HIS A 149 -11.69 -3.92 1.43
CA HIS A 149 -10.52 -3.40 2.15
C HIS A 149 -10.80 -2.08 2.85
N ALA A 150 -11.56 -1.17 2.23
CA ALA A 150 -11.89 0.10 2.86
C ALA A 150 -12.64 -0.12 4.18
N GLN A 151 -13.64 -1.00 4.16
CA GLN A 151 -14.41 -1.32 5.37
C GLN A 151 -13.54 -2.01 6.42
N GLN A 152 -12.66 -2.90 5.98
CA GLN A 152 -11.70 -3.57 6.85
C GLN A 152 -10.83 -2.56 7.61
N ILE A 153 -10.33 -1.55 6.89
CA ILE A 153 -9.50 -0.50 7.49
C ILE A 153 -10.30 0.29 8.52
N LEU A 154 -11.51 0.72 8.15
CA LEU A 154 -12.37 1.51 9.03
C LEU A 154 -12.71 0.75 10.31
N GLU A 155 -13.05 -0.52 10.20
CA GLU A 155 -13.37 -1.37 11.36
C GLU A 155 -12.14 -1.59 12.25
N SER A 156 -10.96 -1.68 11.66
CA SER A 156 -9.72 -1.91 12.42
C SER A 156 -9.31 -0.71 13.27
N MET A 157 -9.86 0.47 12.99
CA MET A 157 -9.55 1.70 13.69
C MET A 157 -10.51 2.00 14.82
N GLU A 158 -11.54 1.19 14.99
CA GLU A 158 -12.52 1.33 16.08
C GLU A 158 -11.98 0.85 17.43
#